data_1623aa8dadeb7ef97ead21cc4d6dc0fc
#
_entry.id   1623aa8dadeb7ef97ead21cc4d6dc0fc
#
_cell.length_a   1.000
_cell.length_b   1.000
_cell.length_c   1.000
_cell.angle_alpha   90.00
_cell.angle_beta   90.00
_cell.angle_gamma   90.00
#
_symmetry.space_group_name_H-M   'P 1'
#
loop_
_entity.id
_entity.type
_entity.pdbx_description
1 polymer ?
#
loop_
_entity_poly.entity_id
_entity_poly.type
_entity_poly.pdbx_seq_one_letter_code
_entity_poly.pdbx_strand_id
1 'polypeptide(L)'
;IRDIGKSVPFPINGITARPVGLFQSGEDLPEVYDYKFDSEYDDHIVLFWNQTDKAKTISADLDEDTAFGGLNLDPDKEYEVWDFWNWEYIGKYKGSDILSQKVRKNEMRTMALREVREDPYVLSTNRHLLQGDFDVSNVNYDAASKTMTGTFEIVGNDTYKAIIPLNDNKLLVKDFSIDNDAVTTSYV
;
A
#
# COMPACT_ATOMS: atom_id res chain seq x y z
N ILE A 1 19.28 -9.39 -6.41
CA ILE A 1 18.84 -10.52 -5.56
C ILE A 1 19.22 -10.30 -4.08
N ARG A 2 20.42 -9.76 -3.80
CA ARG A 2 20.90 -9.53 -2.42
C ARG A 2 20.15 -8.42 -1.70
N ASP A 3 19.66 -7.42 -2.44
CA ASP A 3 18.96 -6.26 -1.89
C ASP A 3 17.45 -6.52 -1.73
N ILE A 4 16.87 -7.38 -2.56
CA ILE A 4 15.50 -7.88 -2.41
C ILE A 4 15.36 -8.67 -1.10
N GLY A 5 16.34 -9.51 -0.76
CA GLY A 5 16.33 -10.28 0.49
C GLY A 5 16.41 -9.43 1.77
N LYS A 6 16.92 -8.20 1.69
CA LYS A 6 17.00 -7.27 2.82
C LYS A 6 15.70 -6.48 3.04
N SER A 7 14.86 -6.42 2.03
CA SER A 7 13.59 -5.70 2.05
C SER A 7 12.37 -6.62 2.27
N VAL A 8 12.58 -7.92 2.45
CA VAL A 8 11.54 -8.87 2.80
C VAL A 8 11.56 -9.07 4.32
N PRO A 9 10.75 -8.38 5.10
CA PRO A 9 10.51 -8.83 6.44
C PRO A 9 9.70 -10.12 6.31
N PHE A 10 10.14 -11.14 7.00
CA PHE A 10 9.23 -12.22 7.35
C PHE A 10 8.05 -11.60 8.10
N PRO A 11 6.82 -12.06 7.86
CA PRO A 11 5.67 -11.59 8.60
C PRO A 11 5.95 -11.82 10.09
N ILE A 12 6.33 -10.75 10.77
CA ILE A 12 6.69 -10.80 12.21
C ILE A 12 5.47 -11.23 13.02
N ASN A 13 4.27 -10.92 12.51
CA ASN A 13 2.99 -11.22 13.16
C ASN A 13 2.27 -12.45 12.57
N GLY A 14 2.89 -13.20 11.66
CA GLY A 14 2.25 -14.34 11.00
C GLY A 14 1.11 -13.96 10.05
N ILE A 15 0.90 -12.67 9.79
CA ILE A 15 -0.09 -12.19 8.83
C ILE A 15 0.53 -12.30 7.44
N THR A 16 -0.17 -12.97 6.54
CA THR A 16 0.24 -13.15 5.15
C THR A 16 -0.82 -12.59 4.22
N ALA A 17 -0.42 -12.20 3.02
CA ALA A 17 -1.38 -11.85 1.99
C ALA A 17 -2.35 -13.03 1.74
N ARG A 18 -3.64 -12.73 1.71
CA ARG A 18 -4.71 -13.70 1.49
C ARG A 18 -5.13 -13.70 0.04
N PRO A 19 -5.37 -14.87 -0.57
CA PRO A 19 -5.99 -14.91 -1.89
C PRO A 19 -7.45 -14.42 -1.81
N VAL A 20 -7.82 -13.55 -2.73
CA VAL A 20 -9.17 -13.01 -2.88
C VAL A 20 -9.92 -13.84 -3.92
N GLY A 21 -11.16 -14.22 -3.62
CA GLY A 21 -11.96 -15.02 -4.54
C GLY A 21 -11.49 -16.47 -4.72
N LEU A 22 -10.82 -17.04 -3.72
CA LEU A 22 -10.25 -18.38 -3.80
C LEU A 22 -11.29 -19.45 -4.20
N PHE A 23 -12.53 -19.32 -3.70
CA PHE A 23 -13.60 -20.28 -4.01
C PHE A 23 -14.30 -20.02 -5.36
N GLN A 24 -14.01 -18.89 -6.00
CA GLN A 24 -14.54 -18.53 -7.32
C GLN A 24 -13.60 -18.89 -8.46
N SER A 25 -12.30 -19.01 -8.17
CA SER A 25 -11.26 -19.24 -9.19
C SER A 25 -11.30 -20.65 -9.80
N GLY A 26 -12.06 -21.56 -9.22
CA GLY A 26 -12.14 -22.94 -9.70
C GLY A 26 -10.79 -23.66 -9.57
N GLU A 27 -10.25 -24.14 -10.71
CA GLU A 27 -8.91 -24.76 -10.76
C GLU A 27 -7.79 -23.73 -11.02
N ASP A 28 -8.15 -22.49 -11.35
CA ASP A 28 -7.18 -21.43 -11.60
C ASP A 28 -6.66 -20.84 -10.27
N LEU A 29 -5.45 -20.32 -10.32
CA LEU A 29 -4.90 -19.60 -9.18
C LEU A 29 -5.56 -18.21 -9.04
N PRO A 30 -5.82 -17.75 -7.81
CA PRO A 30 -6.33 -16.41 -7.59
C PRO A 30 -5.43 -15.34 -8.22
N GLU A 31 -6.03 -14.31 -8.75
CA GLU A 31 -5.34 -13.21 -9.43
C GLU A 31 -5.21 -11.97 -8.56
N VAL A 32 -5.93 -11.94 -7.43
CA VAL A 32 -5.88 -10.86 -6.45
C VAL A 32 -5.47 -11.45 -5.12
N TYR A 33 -4.56 -10.76 -4.45
CA TYR A 33 -4.15 -11.07 -3.08
C TYR A 33 -4.22 -9.80 -2.26
N ASP A 34 -4.70 -9.92 -1.03
CA ASP A 34 -4.88 -8.84 -0.09
C ASP A 34 -4.03 -9.06 1.16
N TYR A 35 -3.29 -8.04 1.53
CA TYR A 35 -2.60 -7.93 2.80
C TYR A 35 -3.18 -6.76 3.58
N LYS A 36 -3.91 -7.05 4.66
CA LYS A 36 -4.48 -6.06 5.56
C LYS A 36 -3.49 -5.73 6.68
N PHE A 37 -3.30 -4.44 6.96
CA PHE A 37 -2.47 -3.98 8.07
C PHE A 37 -3.12 -4.31 9.42
N ASP A 38 -2.29 -4.54 10.42
CA ASP A 38 -2.72 -4.61 11.83
C ASP A 38 -2.71 -3.18 12.40
N SER A 39 -3.70 -2.39 12.02
CA SER A 39 -3.85 -0.98 12.41
C SER A 39 -5.29 -0.64 12.75
N GLU A 40 -5.51 0.54 13.33
CA GLU A 40 -6.85 1.07 13.59
C GLU A 40 -7.60 1.50 12.32
N TYR A 41 -6.86 1.67 11.21
CA TYR A 41 -7.40 2.05 9.91
C TYR A 41 -7.54 0.83 9.01
N ASP A 42 -8.41 0.94 8.04
CA ASP A 42 -8.65 -0.10 7.05
C ASP A 42 -7.64 0.03 5.90
N ASP A 43 -6.38 -0.28 6.20
CA ASP A 43 -5.23 -0.12 5.32
C ASP A 43 -4.82 -1.47 4.71
N HIS A 44 -4.57 -1.47 3.40
CA HIS A 44 -4.27 -2.68 2.65
C HIS A 44 -3.11 -2.52 1.66
N ILE A 45 -2.47 -3.63 1.33
CA ILE A 45 -1.66 -3.80 0.12
C ILE A 45 -2.31 -4.86 -0.74
N VAL A 46 -2.71 -4.48 -1.95
CA VAL A 46 -3.40 -5.35 -2.88
C VAL A 46 -2.49 -5.68 -4.05
N LEU A 47 -2.36 -6.96 -4.35
CA LEU A 47 -1.60 -7.49 -5.45
C LEU A 47 -2.54 -7.97 -6.55
N PHE A 48 -2.36 -7.48 -7.78
CA PHE A 48 -2.99 -7.97 -9.00
C PHE A 48 -1.97 -8.76 -9.81
N TRP A 49 -2.20 -10.04 -10.03
CA TRP A 49 -1.27 -10.94 -10.70
C TRP A 49 -1.87 -11.57 -11.95
N ASN A 50 -1.33 -11.17 -13.09
CA ASN A 50 -1.68 -11.79 -14.36
C ASN A 50 -0.70 -12.92 -14.70
N GLN A 51 -1.15 -14.15 -14.58
CA GLN A 51 -0.37 -15.36 -14.85
C GLN A 51 -0.49 -15.83 -16.30
N THR A 52 -1.22 -15.09 -17.14
CA THR A 52 -1.48 -15.47 -18.52
C THR A 52 -0.47 -14.87 -19.50
N ASP A 53 -0.47 -15.37 -20.72
CA ASP A 53 0.40 -14.90 -21.82
C ASP A 53 -0.12 -13.66 -22.54
N LYS A 54 -1.26 -13.11 -22.11
CA LYS A 54 -1.90 -11.89 -22.65
C LYS A 54 -2.18 -10.88 -21.57
N ALA A 55 -2.16 -9.60 -21.95
CA ALA A 55 -2.62 -8.56 -21.05
C ALA A 55 -4.12 -8.69 -20.80
N LYS A 56 -4.56 -8.46 -19.58
CA LYS A 56 -5.97 -8.50 -19.18
C LYS A 56 -6.26 -7.44 -18.12
N THR A 57 -7.53 -7.14 -17.93
CA THR A 57 -8.00 -6.36 -16.79
C THR A 57 -8.34 -7.32 -15.66
N ILE A 58 -7.80 -7.05 -14.48
CA ILE A 58 -8.11 -7.75 -13.24
C ILE A 58 -8.81 -6.75 -12.34
N SER A 59 -9.86 -7.18 -11.67
CA SER A 59 -10.71 -6.33 -10.82
C SER A 59 -10.86 -6.96 -9.45
N ALA A 60 -10.97 -6.10 -8.43
CA ALA A 60 -11.40 -6.46 -7.09
C ALA A 60 -12.57 -5.57 -6.71
N ASP A 61 -13.63 -6.17 -6.23
CA ASP A 61 -14.73 -5.47 -5.60
C ASP A 61 -14.27 -5.03 -4.20
N LEU A 62 -14.47 -3.76 -3.82
CA LEU A 62 -13.87 -3.27 -2.59
C LEU A 62 -14.68 -3.66 -1.35
N ASP A 63 -16.01 -3.74 -1.39
CA ASP A 63 -16.87 -4.07 -0.24
C ASP A 63 -17.35 -5.54 -0.19
N GLU A 64 -17.20 -6.31 -1.26
CA GLU A 64 -17.59 -7.72 -1.26
C GLU A 64 -16.65 -8.55 -0.35
N ASP A 65 -17.16 -9.64 0.18
CA ASP A 65 -16.40 -10.58 1.01
C ASP A 65 -15.21 -11.16 0.25
N THR A 66 -14.10 -11.32 0.91
CA THR A 66 -12.85 -11.84 0.32
C THR A 66 -12.98 -13.25 -0.23
N ALA A 67 -13.90 -14.06 0.28
CA ALA A 67 -14.21 -15.36 -0.27
C ALA A 67 -14.87 -15.29 -1.65
N PHE A 68 -15.55 -14.19 -1.95
CA PHE A 68 -16.31 -13.95 -3.17
C PHE A 68 -15.69 -12.91 -4.12
N GLY A 69 -14.44 -12.55 -3.92
CA GLY A 69 -13.69 -11.71 -4.85
C GLY A 69 -13.54 -10.25 -4.43
N GLY A 70 -13.92 -9.92 -3.20
CA GLY A 70 -13.80 -8.57 -2.64
C GLY A 70 -12.66 -8.38 -1.65
N LEU A 71 -12.53 -7.17 -1.16
CA LEU A 71 -11.54 -6.79 -0.13
C LEU A 71 -12.18 -6.61 1.26
N ASN A 72 -13.50 -6.66 1.34
CA ASN A 72 -14.29 -6.46 2.57
C ASN A 72 -14.02 -5.10 3.24
N LEU A 73 -13.90 -4.05 2.43
CA LEU A 73 -13.73 -2.68 2.90
C LEU A 73 -15.08 -2.09 3.34
N ASP A 74 -15.03 -1.05 4.15
CA ASP A 74 -16.22 -0.30 4.56
C ASP A 74 -16.75 0.51 3.35
N PRO A 75 -17.98 0.23 2.84
CA PRO A 75 -18.54 0.90 1.67
C PRO A 75 -18.77 2.40 1.84
N ASP A 76 -18.88 2.88 3.07
CA ASP A 76 -19.11 4.28 3.39
C ASP A 76 -17.83 5.11 3.50
N LYS A 77 -16.67 4.46 3.47
CA LYS A 77 -15.36 5.12 3.56
C LYS A 77 -14.75 5.37 2.18
N GLU A 78 -13.78 6.28 2.14
CA GLU A 78 -12.95 6.56 0.97
C GLU A 78 -11.53 6.04 1.19
N TYR A 79 -10.91 5.60 0.10
CA TYR A 79 -9.56 5.03 0.10
C TYR A 79 -8.72 5.67 -0.97
N GLU A 80 -7.47 6.04 -0.64
CA GLU A 80 -6.48 6.45 -1.63
C GLU A 80 -5.67 5.27 -2.13
N VAL A 81 -5.41 5.25 -3.45
CA VAL A 81 -4.74 4.14 -4.14
C VAL A 81 -3.45 4.63 -4.81
N TRP A 82 -2.36 3.96 -4.48
CA TRP A 82 -1.03 4.17 -5.05
C TRP A 82 -0.51 2.92 -5.72
N ASP A 83 -0.11 3.02 -7.00
CA ASP A 83 0.58 1.94 -7.71
C ASP A 83 2.09 2.01 -7.45
N PHE A 84 2.59 1.02 -6.76
CA PHE A 84 3.99 0.97 -6.36
C PHE A 84 4.95 0.87 -7.56
N TRP A 85 4.69 -0.04 -8.48
CA TRP A 85 5.64 -0.32 -9.58
C TRP A 85 5.66 0.75 -10.67
N ASN A 86 4.54 1.40 -10.92
CA ASN A 86 4.47 2.52 -11.84
C ASN A 86 4.76 3.86 -11.19
N TRP A 87 4.88 3.88 -9.86
CA TRP A 87 5.09 5.10 -9.08
C TRP A 87 4.03 6.15 -9.37
N GLU A 88 2.77 5.74 -9.32
CA GLU A 88 1.62 6.50 -9.79
C GLU A 88 0.48 6.55 -8.78
N TYR A 89 -0.05 7.73 -8.57
CA TYR A 89 -1.30 7.90 -7.82
C TYR A 89 -2.49 7.56 -8.72
N ILE A 90 -3.24 6.55 -8.35
CA ILE A 90 -4.38 6.06 -9.13
C ILE A 90 -5.63 6.87 -8.87
N GLY A 91 -5.83 7.36 -7.65
CA GLY A 91 -6.99 8.16 -7.27
C GLY A 91 -7.63 7.75 -5.95
N LYS A 92 -8.81 8.34 -5.68
CA LYS A 92 -9.67 7.98 -4.56
C LYS A 92 -10.78 7.07 -5.04
N TYR A 93 -11.09 6.08 -4.23
CA TYR A 93 -12.18 5.13 -4.42
C TYR A 93 -13.06 5.10 -3.19
N LYS A 94 -14.37 4.94 -3.37
CA LYS A 94 -15.25 4.55 -2.27
C LYS A 94 -15.10 3.06 -2.00
N GLY A 95 -15.33 2.65 -0.76
CA GLY A 95 -15.35 1.23 -0.43
C GLY A 95 -16.34 0.43 -1.27
N SER A 96 -17.40 1.04 -1.77
CA SER A 96 -18.39 0.43 -2.68
C SER A 96 -17.99 0.40 -4.17
N ASP A 97 -16.79 0.83 -4.51
CA ASP A 97 -16.30 0.84 -5.90
C ASP A 97 -15.63 -0.49 -6.28
N ILE A 98 -15.37 -0.65 -7.58
CA ILE A 98 -14.56 -1.74 -8.12
C ILE A 98 -13.20 -1.19 -8.54
N LEU A 99 -12.13 -1.69 -7.96
CA LEU A 99 -10.77 -1.36 -8.36
C LEU A 99 -10.33 -2.27 -9.50
N SER A 100 -10.14 -1.70 -10.69
CA SER A 100 -9.75 -2.42 -11.89
C SER A 100 -8.38 -1.97 -12.39
N GLN A 101 -7.51 -2.93 -12.73
CA GLN A 101 -6.18 -2.66 -13.24
C GLN A 101 -5.90 -3.46 -14.52
N LYS A 102 -5.32 -2.77 -15.52
CA LYS A 102 -4.80 -3.44 -16.71
C LYS A 102 -3.40 -3.98 -16.41
N VAL A 103 -3.29 -5.30 -16.33
CA VAL A 103 -2.04 -6.00 -15.98
C VAL A 103 -1.50 -6.67 -17.24
N ARG A 104 -0.24 -6.41 -17.56
CA ARG A 104 0.43 -7.01 -18.73
C ARG A 104 0.58 -8.52 -18.51
N LYS A 105 0.95 -9.23 -19.57
CA LYS A 105 1.26 -10.67 -19.47
C LYS A 105 2.38 -10.91 -18.46
N ASN A 106 2.19 -11.93 -17.61
CA ASN A 106 3.17 -12.33 -16.58
C ASN A 106 3.64 -11.17 -15.67
N GLU A 107 2.77 -10.19 -15.43
CA GLU A 107 3.05 -9.01 -14.60
C GLU A 107 2.31 -9.12 -13.27
N MET A 108 2.92 -8.54 -12.24
CA MET A 108 2.28 -8.23 -10.97
C MET A 108 2.23 -6.73 -10.77
N ARG A 109 1.12 -6.23 -10.25
CA ARG A 109 0.96 -4.84 -9.80
C ARG A 109 0.59 -4.82 -8.33
N THR A 110 1.28 -4.02 -7.57
CA THR A 110 1.08 -3.91 -6.12
C THR A 110 0.57 -2.51 -5.81
N MET A 111 -0.59 -2.44 -5.18
CA MET A 111 -1.27 -1.21 -4.81
C MET A 111 -1.27 -1.03 -3.30
N ALA A 112 -0.87 0.14 -2.82
CA ALA A 112 -1.25 0.55 -1.48
C ALA A 112 -2.67 1.12 -1.54
N LEU A 113 -3.55 0.64 -0.68
CA LEU A 113 -4.85 1.21 -0.38
C LEU A 113 -4.81 1.72 1.05
N ARG A 114 -5.15 3.00 1.26
CA ARG A 114 -5.21 3.59 2.59
C ARG A 114 -6.54 4.27 2.79
N GLU A 115 -7.17 4.01 3.92
CA GLU A 115 -8.33 4.76 4.35
C GLU A 115 -7.99 6.26 4.40
N VAL A 116 -8.86 7.10 3.83
CA VAL A 116 -8.67 8.56 3.82
C VAL A 116 -8.82 9.10 5.24
N ARG A 117 -7.86 9.91 5.67
CA ARG A 117 -7.79 10.50 7.00
C ARG A 117 -7.86 12.02 6.91
N GLU A 118 -8.30 12.66 8.01
CA GLU A 118 -8.29 14.12 8.13
C GLU A 118 -6.87 14.66 8.27
N ASP A 119 -6.06 13.97 9.06
CA ASP A 119 -4.66 14.31 9.28
C ASP A 119 -3.74 13.70 8.21
N PRO A 120 -2.59 14.33 7.92
CA PRO A 120 -1.60 13.76 7.00
C PRO A 120 -1.10 12.38 7.46
N TYR A 121 -0.92 11.48 6.51
CA TYR A 121 -0.46 10.11 6.76
C TYR A 121 0.45 9.62 5.63
N VAL A 122 1.12 8.49 5.83
CA VAL A 122 1.94 7.86 4.79
C VAL A 122 1.08 6.93 3.94
N LEU A 123 0.87 7.29 2.68
CA LEU A 123 0.14 6.47 1.71
C LEU A 123 0.96 5.25 1.28
N SER A 124 2.25 5.45 1.01
CA SER A 124 3.16 4.38 0.59
C SER A 124 4.61 4.80 0.81
N THR A 125 5.50 3.84 0.70
CA THR A 125 6.96 4.07 0.72
C THR A 125 7.61 3.35 -0.47
N ASN A 126 8.91 3.54 -0.68
CA ASN A 126 9.63 2.78 -1.71
C ASN A 126 10.06 1.37 -1.25
N ARG A 127 9.45 0.86 -0.18
CA ARG A 127 9.61 -0.52 0.31
C ARG A 127 8.44 -1.36 -0.20
N HIS A 128 8.65 -2.13 -1.26
CA HIS A 128 7.57 -2.74 -2.06
C HIS A 128 6.66 -3.72 -1.30
N LEU A 129 7.16 -4.37 -0.27
CA LEU A 129 6.38 -5.31 0.53
C LEU A 129 5.68 -4.65 1.71
N LEU A 130 6.26 -3.59 2.26
CA LEU A 130 5.78 -2.97 3.47
C LEU A 130 4.94 -1.74 3.20
N GLN A 131 5.40 -0.91 2.28
CA GLN A 131 4.73 0.31 1.86
C GLN A 131 4.19 1.15 3.03
N GLY A 132 4.95 1.18 4.15
CA GLY A 132 4.62 1.95 5.34
C GLY A 132 4.04 1.15 6.53
N ASP A 133 3.84 -0.19 6.42
CA ASP A 133 3.31 -0.98 7.54
C ASP A 133 4.34 -1.13 8.68
N PHE A 134 5.49 -1.72 8.41
CA PHE A 134 6.52 -1.94 9.43
C PHE A 134 7.66 -0.93 9.39
N ASP A 135 7.87 -0.30 8.25
CA ASP A 135 8.95 0.66 8.04
C ASP A 135 8.58 2.08 8.48
N VAL A 136 7.32 2.31 8.90
CA VAL A 136 6.84 3.59 9.44
C VAL A 136 6.06 3.34 10.72
N SER A 137 6.38 4.10 11.76
CA SER A 137 5.70 4.02 13.06
C SER A 137 5.62 5.38 13.74
N ASN A 138 4.82 5.47 14.81
CA ASN A 138 4.66 6.66 15.63
C ASN A 138 4.35 7.93 14.83
N VAL A 139 3.56 7.79 13.75
CA VAL A 139 3.11 8.93 12.95
C VAL A 139 2.15 9.75 13.79
N ASN A 140 2.44 11.05 13.91
CA ASN A 140 1.63 12.01 14.64
C ASN A 140 1.59 13.34 13.89
N TYR A 141 0.46 14.02 13.89
CA TYR A 141 0.31 15.34 13.31
C TYR A 141 -0.13 16.35 14.37
N ASP A 142 0.64 17.43 14.46
CA ASP A 142 0.28 18.59 15.27
C ASP A 142 -0.34 19.66 14.36
N ALA A 143 -1.63 19.84 14.44
CA ALA A 143 -2.36 20.80 13.62
C ALA A 143 -2.02 22.26 13.95
N ALA A 144 -1.57 22.57 15.19
CA ALA A 144 -1.21 23.92 15.58
C ALA A 144 0.10 24.37 14.94
N SER A 145 1.11 23.50 14.92
CA SER A 145 2.39 23.77 14.26
C SER A 145 2.40 23.29 12.79
N LYS A 146 1.36 22.59 12.33
CA LYS A 146 1.29 21.94 11.01
C LYS A 146 2.46 21.00 10.75
N THR A 147 2.88 20.28 11.77
CA THR A 147 4.06 19.42 11.73
C THR A 147 3.64 17.95 11.84
N MET A 148 4.04 17.14 10.86
CA MET A 148 3.94 15.69 10.92
C MET A 148 5.27 15.11 11.39
N THR A 149 5.24 14.23 12.38
CA THR A 149 6.39 13.48 12.87
C THR A 149 6.17 11.99 12.72
N GLY A 150 7.24 11.22 12.64
CA GLY A 150 7.16 9.76 12.53
C GLY A 150 8.54 9.13 12.70
N THR A 151 8.56 7.83 12.91
CA THR A 151 9.78 7.02 12.94
C THR A 151 9.83 6.19 11.67
N PHE A 152 10.96 6.25 10.96
CA PHE A 152 11.17 5.52 9.71
C PHE A 152 12.36 4.59 9.86
N GLU A 153 12.15 3.29 9.61
CA GLU A 153 13.22 2.30 9.61
C GLU A 153 13.90 2.26 8.24
N ILE A 154 15.07 2.87 8.16
CA ILE A 154 15.80 3.07 6.91
C ILE A 154 17.06 2.21 6.89
N VAL A 155 17.34 1.58 5.76
CA VAL A 155 18.60 0.87 5.54
C VAL A 155 19.69 1.89 5.22
N GLY A 156 20.79 1.84 5.96
CA GLY A 156 21.93 2.75 5.75
C GLY A 156 22.47 2.69 4.31
N ASN A 157 22.84 3.84 3.77
CA ASN A 157 23.30 4.03 2.38
C ASN A 157 22.23 3.69 1.30
N ASP A 158 20.96 3.73 1.65
CA ASP A 158 19.87 3.58 0.70
C ASP A 158 18.93 4.78 0.76
N THR A 159 18.41 5.20 -0.38
CA THR A 159 17.42 6.28 -0.44
C THR A 159 16.06 5.75 -0.04
N TYR A 160 15.45 6.39 0.94
CA TYR A 160 14.09 6.10 1.37
C TYR A 160 13.14 7.19 0.87
N LYS A 161 11.98 6.78 0.39
CA LYS A 161 10.93 7.69 -0.07
C LYS A 161 9.61 7.38 0.62
N ALA A 162 8.95 8.41 1.10
CA ALA A 162 7.58 8.33 1.59
C ALA A 162 6.66 9.19 0.73
N ILE A 163 5.48 8.68 0.44
CA ILE A 163 4.41 9.36 -0.29
C ILE A 163 3.35 9.76 0.73
N ILE A 164 3.08 11.06 0.83
CA ILE A 164 2.16 11.65 1.79
C ILE A 164 1.08 12.38 1.01
N PRO A 165 -0.20 11.96 1.10
CA PRO A 165 -1.28 12.71 0.49
C PRO A 165 -1.47 14.05 1.21
N LEU A 166 -1.71 15.07 0.42
CA LEU A 166 -2.08 16.40 0.91
C LEU A 166 -3.51 16.70 0.46
N ASN A 167 -4.15 17.64 1.13
CA ASN A 167 -5.45 18.14 0.69
C ASN A 167 -5.40 18.59 -0.79
N ASP A 168 -6.53 18.50 -1.50
CA ASP A 168 -6.68 18.86 -2.91
C ASP A 168 -6.02 17.90 -3.91
N ASN A 169 -5.96 16.60 -3.64
CA ASN A 169 -5.36 15.57 -4.51
C ASN A 169 -3.88 15.81 -4.84
N LYS A 170 -3.17 16.51 -4.00
CA LYS A 170 -1.73 16.71 -4.11
C LYS A 170 -0.99 15.64 -3.31
N LEU A 171 0.12 15.20 -3.85
CA LEU A 171 1.03 14.29 -3.17
C LEU A 171 2.32 15.02 -2.83
N LEU A 172 2.80 14.81 -1.62
CA LEU A 172 4.16 15.13 -1.23
C LEU A 172 5.00 13.86 -1.29
N VAL A 173 6.07 13.89 -2.06
CA VAL A 173 7.10 12.85 -2.01
C VAL A 173 8.26 13.39 -1.19
N LYS A 174 8.55 12.75 -0.07
CA LYS A 174 9.69 13.11 0.78
C LYS A 174 10.79 12.07 0.63
N ASP A 175 11.97 12.53 0.22
CA ASP A 175 13.17 11.73 0.17
C ASP A 175 13.95 11.86 1.47
N PHE A 176 14.42 10.74 1.98
CA PHE A 176 15.30 10.66 3.13
C PHE A 176 16.58 9.93 2.72
N SER A 177 17.73 10.45 3.15
CA SER A 177 19.00 9.75 3.04
C SER A 177 19.74 9.81 4.36
N ILE A 178 20.36 8.72 4.77
CA ILE A 178 21.09 8.63 6.04
C ILE A 178 22.46 8.02 5.77
N ASP A 179 23.48 8.73 6.26
CA ASP A 179 24.89 8.30 6.20
C ASP A 179 25.37 7.72 7.54
N ASN A 180 24.64 6.92 8.25
CA ASN A 180 24.99 6.18 9.49
C ASN A 180 24.41 6.65 10.84
N ASP A 181 23.71 7.76 10.95
CA ASP A 181 23.11 8.18 12.22
C ASP A 181 21.59 8.30 12.13
N ALA A 182 20.91 8.15 13.25
CA ALA A 182 19.47 8.37 13.33
C ALA A 182 19.15 9.83 13.01
N VAL A 183 18.35 10.05 11.97
CA VAL A 183 17.90 11.39 11.58
C VAL A 183 16.47 11.59 12.03
N THR A 184 16.23 12.63 12.80
CA THR A 184 14.88 13.11 13.07
C THR A 184 14.56 14.21 12.07
N THR A 185 13.58 13.98 11.20
CA THR A 185 13.07 15.01 10.29
C THR A 185 11.68 15.43 10.74
N SER A 186 11.47 16.71 10.89
CA SER A 186 10.13 17.30 11.04
C SER A 186 9.76 17.99 9.73
N TYR A 187 8.51 17.85 9.33
CA TYR A 187 7.94 18.59 8.22
C TYR A 187 6.98 19.66 8.73
N VAL A 188 7.12 20.88 8.23
CA VAL A 188 6.28 22.05 8.55
C VAL A 188 5.51 22.46 7.32
#